data_5a7028c164b80df9d6d5f51e774a0f88
#
_entry.id   5a7028c164b80df9d6d5f51e774a0f88
#
_cell.length_a   1.000
_cell.length_b   1.000
_cell.length_c   1.000
_cell.angle_alpha   90.00
_cell.angle_beta   90.00
_cell.angle_gamma   90.00
#
_symmetry.space_group_name_H-M   'P 1'
#
loop_
_entity.id
_entity.type
_entity.pdbx_description
1 polymer ?
#
loop_
_entity_poly.entity_id
_entity_poly.type
_entity_poly.pdbx_seq_one_letter_code
_entity_poly.pdbx_strand_id
1 'polypeptide(L)'
;MEKLIDEDESMCWQDSIMQQVCGVGATTSWSILAYLGEITALKRNQLVALAGVAPYNRDSGKFKGKRRIEGGRAKVRKCLYMAAQSAAVHNPHIKEYVDGLRSRGKPYKCAIVAAMRKLLIHLQSLLKKQELELA
;
A
#
# COMPACT_ATOMS: atom_id res chain seq x y z
N MET A 1 16.21 0.61 11.22
CA MET A 1 14.77 0.85 11.12
C MET A 1 13.97 0.00 12.08
N GLU A 2 14.25 -1.27 12.18
CA GLU A 2 13.55 -2.15 13.11
C GLU A 2 13.61 -1.64 14.55
N LYS A 3 14.77 -1.20 15.01
CA LYS A 3 14.91 -0.68 16.36
C LYS A 3 14.05 0.55 16.61
N LEU A 4 13.94 1.44 15.63
CA LEU A 4 13.13 2.64 15.78
C LEU A 4 11.64 2.29 15.90
N ILE A 5 11.21 1.30 15.17
CA ILE A 5 9.81 0.84 15.22
C ILE A 5 9.54 0.21 16.59
N ASP A 6 10.46 -0.61 17.08
CA ASP A 6 10.30 -1.28 18.36
C ASP A 6 10.26 -0.29 19.53
N GLU A 7 10.96 0.83 19.40
CA GLU A 7 11.01 1.84 20.46
C GLU A 7 9.77 2.71 20.52
N ASP A 8 9.01 2.77 19.43
CA ASP A 8 7.79 3.58 19.34
C ASP A 8 6.58 2.65 19.42
N GLU A 9 5.84 2.72 20.53
CA GLU A 9 4.67 1.86 20.72
C GLU A 9 3.63 2.00 19.61
N SER A 10 3.42 3.22 19.13
CA SER A 10 2.46 3.48 18.08
C SER A 10 2.88 2.77 16.78
N MET A 11 4.15 2.87 16.43
CA MET A 11 4.67 2.22 15.23
C MET A 11 4.71 0.70 15.40
N CYS A 12 4.98 0.24 16.62
CA CYS A 12 5.04 -1.19 16.91
C CYS A 12 3.69 -1.88 16.67
N TRP A 13 2.60 -1.31 17.18
CA TRP A 13 1.30 -1.95 16.97
C TRP A 13 0.85 -1.83 15.51
N GLN A 14 1.17 -0.73 14.84
CA GLN A 14 0.85 -0.56 13.43
C GLN A 14 1.60 -1.60 12.58
N ASP A 15 2.87 -1.79 12.87
CA ASP A 15 3.68 -2.79 12.19
C ASP A 15 3.10 -4.19 12.37
N SER A 16 2.73 -4.52 13.61
CA SER A 16 2.16 -5.82 13.92
C SER A 16 0.88 -6.08 13.14
N ILE A 17 -0.01 -5.08 13.06
CA ILE A 17 -1.26 -5.22 12.34
C ILE A 17 -1.02 -5.39 10.85
N MET A 18 -0.14 -4.59 10.27
CA MET A 18 0.13 -4.67 8.85
C MET A 18 0.73 -6.01 8.45
N GLN A 19 1.61 -6.56 9.28
CA GLN A 19 2.23 -7.84 8.96
C GLN A 19 1.29 -9.03 9.09
N GLN A 20 0.12 -8.84 9.70
CA GLN A 20 -0.90 -9.89 9.74
C GLN A 20 -1.56 -10.10 8.38
N VAL A 21 -1.46 -9.12 7.50
CA VAL A 21 -2.05 -9.24 6.17
C VAL A 21 -1.16 -10.12 5.29
N CYS A 22 -1.75 -11.14 4.71
CA CYS A 22 -1.03 -12.08 3.86
C CYS A 22 -0.44 -11.35 2.65
N GLY A 23 0.86 -11.44 2.49
CA GLY A 23 1.60 -10.75 1.44
C GLY A 23 2.39 -9.54 1.93
N VAL A 24 2.10 -9.05 3.13
CA VAL A 24 2.80 -7.91 3.70
C VAL A 24 3.84 -8.39 4.70
N GLY A 25 5.11 -8.23 4.32
CA GLY A 25 6.21 -8.59 5.19
C GLY A 25 6.78 -7.39 5.91
N ALA A 26 7.85 -7.62 6.67
CA ALA A 26 8.49 -6.59 7.47
C ALA A 26 8.96 -5.40 6.63
N THR A 27 9.60 -5.67 5.50
CA THR A 27 10.14 -4.60 4.64
C THR A 27 9.03 -3.67 4.15
N THR A 28 7.91 -4.24 3.71
CA THR A 28 6.78 -3.46 3.21
C THR A 28 6.17 -2.63 4.34
N SER A 29 5.95 -3.26 5.49
CA SER A 29 5.37 -2.57 6.65
C SER A 29 6.26 -1.41 7.08
N TRP A 30 7.55 -1.64 7.21
CA TRP A 30 8.49 -0.61 7.64
C TRP A 30 8.58 0.54 6.65
N SER A 31 8.54 0.23 5.35
CA SER A 31 8.56 1.27 4.32
C SER A 31 7.32 2.16 4.39
N ILE A 32 6.16 1.55 4.60
CA ILE A 32 4.92 2.29 4.74
C ILE A 32 4.99 3.21 5.97
N LEU A 33 5.44 2.69 7.10
CA LEU A 33 5.56 3.49 8.31
C LEU A 33 6.56 4.63 8.15
N ALA A 34 7.67 4.38 7.47
CA ALA A 34 8.72 5.38 7.30
C ALA A 34 8.30 6.51 6.37
N TYR A 35 7.60 6.19 5.28
CA TYR A 35 7.30 7.17 4.23
C TYR A 35 5.85 7.59 4.18
N LEU A 36 4.97 6.83 4.80
CA LEU A 36 3.55 7.14 4.86
C LEU A 36 3.06 7.07 6.30
N GLY A 37 3.86 7.63 7.22
CA GLY A 37 3.58 7.53 8.65
C GLY A 37 2.23 8.08 9.08
N GLU A 38 1.69 9.02 8.33
CA GLU A 38 0.38 9.60 8.60
C GLU A 38 -0.76 8.84 7.92
N ILE A 39 -0.57 7.57 7.66
CA ILE A 39 -1.53 6.76 6.90
C ILE A 39 -2.95 6.83 7.45
N THR A 40 -3.12 6.88 8.76
CA THR A 40 -4.45 6.94 9.35
C THR A 40 -5.08 8.34 9.29
N ALA A 41 -4.27 9.37 9.10
CA ALA A 41 -4.75 10.74 9.01
C ALA A 41 -5.15 11.13 7.59
N LEU A 42 -4.72 10.38 6.60
CA LEU A 42 -4.99 10.71 5.21
C LEU A 42 -6.32 10.14 4.75
N LYS A 43 -6.93 10.83 3.79
CA LYS A 43 -8.08 10.28 3.10
C LYS A 43 -7.60 9.22 2.12
N ARG A 44 -8.50 8.30 1.77
CA ARG A 44 -8.17 7.21 0.84
C ARG A 44 -7.51 7.72 -0.44
N ASN A 45 -8.11 8.73 -1.06
CA ASN A 45 -7.59 9.27 -2.31
C ASN A 45 -6.21 9.90 -2.15
N GLN A 46 -5.98 10.56 -1.04
CA GLN A 46 -4.69 11.18 -0.75
C GLN A 46 -3.61 10.13 -0.57
N LEU A 47 -3.93 9.06 0.16
CA LEU A 47 -2.99 7.98 0.40
C LEU A 47 -2.59 7.30 -0.90
N VAL A 48 -3.57 7.00 -1.74
CA VAL A 48 -3.33 6.34 -3.03
C VAL A 48 -2.47 7.22 -3.92
N ALA A 49 -2.73 8.52 -3.95
CA ALA A 49 -1.95 9.45 -4.75
C ALA A 49 -0.51 9.57 -4.24
N LEU A 50 -0.33 9.65 -2.92
CA LEU A 50 1.01 9.76 -2.34
C LEU A 50 1.86 8.52 -2.62
N ALA A 51 1.25 7.35 -2.57
CA ALA A 51 1.97 6.12 -2.86
C ALA A 51 2.24 5.90 -4.34
N GLY A 52 1.64 6.73 -5.21
CA GLY A 52 1.86 6.62 -6.63
C GLY A 52 1.11 5.48 -7.29
N VAL A 53 0.01 5.04 -6.70
CA VAL A 53 -0.78 3.92 -7.22
C VAL A 53 -2.20 4.35 -7.63
N ALA A 54 -2.43 5.65 -7.74
CA ALA A 54 -3.72 6.16 -8.19
C ALA A 54 -3.98 5.75 -9.64
N PRO A 55 -5.25 5.61 -10.05
CA PRO A 55 -5.56 5.30 -11.43
C PRO A 55 -4.97 6.35 -12.35
N TYR A 56 -4.46 5.89 -13.48
CA TYR A 56 -3.87 6.79 -14.44
C TYR A 56 -4.92 7.75 -15.00
N ASN A 57 -4.58 9.04 -15.02
CA ASN A 57 -5.44 10.06 -15.56
C ASN A 57 -4.91 10.50 -16.92
N ARG A 58 -5.78 10.59 -17.90
CA ARG A 58 -5.36 10.99 -19.24
C ARG A 58 -4.81 12.41 -19.29
N ASP A 59 -5.19 13.24 -18.36
CA ASP A 59 -4.71 14.60 -18.28
C ASP A 59 -3.34 14.69 -17.61
N SER A 60 -2.79 13.57 -17.28
CA SER A 60 -1.53 13.50 -16.55
C SER A 60 -0.36 14.16 -17.28
N GLY A 61 -0.47 14.39 -18.59
CA GLY A 61 0.55 15.09 -19.32
C GLY A 61 0.87 16.46 -18.74
N LYS A 62 -0.12 17.09 -18.13
CA LYS A 62 0.04 18.39 -17.50
C LYS A 62 0.82 18.31 -16.20
N PHE A 63 1.04 17.14 -15.68
CA PHE A 63 1.66 16.95 -14.39
C PHE A 63 3.06 16.36 -14.49
N LYS A 64 3.71 16.55 -15.61
CA LYS A 64 5.04 16.01 -15.81
C LYS A 64 6.02 16.37 -14.69
N GLY A 65 5.99 17.62 -14.25
CA GLY A 65 6.85 18.05 -13.16
C GLY A 65 6.55 17.38 -11.84
N LYS A 66 5.30 16.98 -11.63
CA LYS A 66 4.88 16.39 -10.37
C LYS A 66 5.24 14.92 -10.26
N ARG A 67 5.58 14.31 -11.37
CA ARG A 67 5.94 12.90 -11.34
C ARG A 67 7.31 12.65 -10.73
N ARG A 68 8.04 13.71 -10.48
CA ARG A 68 9.26 13.55 -9.74
C ARG A 68 8.94 13.33 -8.29
N ILE A 69 8.46 12.15 -8.05
CA ILE A 69 8.14 11.73 -6.70
C ILE A 69 9.44 11.48 -5.96
N GLU A 70 9.47 11.87 -4.73
CA GLU A 70 10.62 11.69 -3.89
C GLU A 70 11.00 10.22 -3.81
N GLY A 71 12.30 9.96 -3.72
CA GLY A 71 12.82 8.60 -3.70
C GLY A 71 12.16 7.70 -2.68
N GLY A 72 11.75 8.28 -1.53
CA GLY A 72 11.06 7.51 -0.51
C GLY A 72 9.75 6.92 -0.97
N ARG A 73 8.99 7.69 -1.73
CA ARG A 73 7.71 7.23 -2.24
C ARG A 73 7.88 6.17 -3.33
N ALA A 74 8.94 6.30 -4.11
CA ALA A 74 9.28 5.28 -5.08
C ALA A 74 9.61 3.95 -4.40
N LYS A 75 10.26 4.02 -3.24
CA LYS A 75 10.57 2.81 -2.46
C LYS A 75 9.30 2.15 -1.93
N VAL A 76 8.35 2.94 -1.44
CA VAL A 76 7.06 2.42 -0.98
C VAL A 76 6.36 1.72 -2.13
N ARG A 77 6.31 2.35 -3.29
CA ARG A 77 5.66 1.78 -4.46
C ARG A 77 6.30 0.45 -4.85
N LYS A 78 7.62 0.39 -4.82
CA LYS A 78 8.35 -0.84 -5.14
C LYS A 78 8.01 -1.95 -4.15
N CYS A 79 7.99 -1.64 -2.86
CA CYS A 79 7.64 -2.62 -1.83
C CYS A 79 6.21 -3.09 -1.98
N LEU A 80 5.28 -2.17 -2.28
CA LEU A 80 3.88 -2.53 -2.51
C LEU A 80 3.73 -3.43 -3.73
N TYR A 81 4.50 -3.18 -4.77
CA TYR A 81 4.47 -4.02 -5.97
C TYR A 81 4.87 -5.46 -5.62
N MET A 82 5.95 -5.62 -4.88
CA MET A 82 6.40 -6.93 -4.44
C MET A 82 5.37 -7.61 -3.54
N ALA A 83 4.80 -6.84 -2.60
CA ALA A 83 3.78 -7.36 -1.70
C ALA A 83 2.52 -7.78 -2.47
N ALA A 84 2.12 -7.00 -3.47
CA ALA A 84 0.95 -7.31 -4.27
C ALA A 84 1.17 -8.59 -5.10
N GLN A 85 2.37 -8.79 -5.63
CA GLN A 85 2.67 -10.02 -6.35
C GLN A 85 2.59 -11.24 -5.43
N SER A 86 3.13 -11.12 -4.22
CA SER A 86 3.04 -12.18 -3.24
C SER A 86 1.59 -12.43 -2.83
N ALA A 87 0.84 -11.37 -2.59
CA ALA A 87 -0.56 -11.48 -2.21
C ALA A 87 -1.41 -12.10 -3.32
N ALA A 88 -1.08 -11.81 -4.57
CA ALA A 88 -1.82 -12.39 -5.71
C ALA A 88 -1.65 -13.90 -5.78
N VAL A 89 -0.62 -14.44 -5.16
CA VAL A 89 -0.40 -15.88 -5.10
C VAL A 89 -0.97 -16.49 -3.83
N HIS A 90 -0.76 -15.83 -2.69
CA HIS A 90 -1.02 -16.42 -1.38
C HIS A 90 -2.24 -15.88 -0.64
N ASN A 91 -2.70 -14.68 -0.98
CA ASN A 91 -3.85 -14.09 -0.31
C ASN A 91 -5.10 -14.36 -1.13
N PRO A 92 -6.06 -15.14 -0.60
CA PRO A 92 -7.25 -15.52 -1.39
C PRO A 92 -8.04 -14.33 -1.93
N HIS A 93 -8.19 -13.28 -1.14
CA HIS A 93 -8.96 -12.10 -1.58
C HIS A 93 -8.28 -11.35 -2.71
N ILE A 94 -6.97 -11.16 -2.59
CA ILE A 94 -6.20 -10.46 -3.62
C ILE A 94 -6.09 -11.33 -4.87
N LYS A 95 -5.89 -12.63 -4.69
CA LYS A 95 -5.82 -13.56 -5.82
C LYS A 95 -7.11 -13.52 -6.63
N GLU A 96 -8.24 -13.60 -5.96
CA GLU A 96 -9.54 -13.56 -6.63
C GLU A 96 -9.72 -12.24 -7.38
N TYR A 97 -9.34 -11.14 -6.77
CA TYR A 97 -9.43 -9.82 -7.38
C TYR A 97 -8.57 -9.72 -8.64
N VAL A 98 -7.32 -10.15 -8.55
CA VAL A 98 -6.40 -10.12 -9.69
C VAL A 98 -6.89 -11.05 -10.80
N ASP A 99 -7.31 -12.26 -10.45
CA ASP A 99 -7.79 -13.22 -11.44
C ASP A 99 -9.03 -12.68 -12.15
N GLY A 100 -9.91 -12.00 -11.41
CA GLY A 100 -11.08 -11.37 -12.00
C GLY A 100 -10.72 -10.28 -13.02
N LEU A 101 -9.72 -9.46 -12.69
CA LEU A 101 -9.27 -8.42 -13.63
C LEU A 101 -8.62 -9.04 -14.86
N ARG A 102 -7.81 -10.08 -14.67
CA ARG A 102 -7.18 -10.76 -15.80
C ARG A 102 -8.20 -11.41 -16.72
N SER A 103 -9.24 -12.01 -16.14
CA SER A 103 -10.29 -12.65 -16.96
C SER A 103 -11.08 -11.64 -17.78
N ARG A 104 -11.08 -10.37 -17.38
CA ARG A 104 -11.72 -9.30 -18.13
C ARG A 104 -10.78 -8.65 -19.14
N GLY A 105 -9.62 -9.25 -19.38
CA GLY A 105 -8.69 -8.77 -20.38
C GLY A 105 -7.66 -7.73 -19.91
N LYS A 106 -7.59 -7.45 -18.62
CA LYS A 106 -6.62 -6.48 -18.13
C LYS A 106 -5.22 -7.08 -18.14
N PRO A 107 -4.20 -6.32 -18.61
CA PRO A 107 -2.82 -6.80 -18.56
C PRO A 107 -2.39 -7.06 -17.12
N TYR A 108 -1.42 -7.95 -16.95
CA TYR A 108 -0.92 -8.32 -15.63
C TYR A 108 -0.46 -7.10 -14.83
N LYS A 109 0.30 -6.20 -15.43
CA LYS A 109 0.78 -5.01 -14.75
C LYS A 109 -0.36 -4.15 -14.22
N CYS A 110 -1.40 -3.98 -15.02
CA CYS A 110 -2.56 -3.20 -14.59
C CYS A 110 -3.26 -3.87 -13.42
N ALA A 111 -3.39 -5.19 -13.47
CA ALA A 111 -4.02 -5.94 -12.39
C ALA A 111 -3.21 -5.84 -11.10
N ILE A 112 -1.88 -5.90 -11.19
CA ILE A 112 -1.03 -5.79 -10.02
C ILE A 112 -1.06 -4.38 -9.42
N VAL A 113 -1.07 -3.33 -10.25
CA VAL A 113 -1.17 -1.96 -9.75
C VAL A 113 -2.51 -1.76 -9.03
N ALA A 114 -3.57 -2.32 -9.57
CA ALA A 114 -4.88 -2.28 -8.90
C ALA A 114 -4.83 -3.03 -7.57
N ALA A 115 -4.11 -4.15 -7.53
CA ALA A 115 -3.94 -4.91 -6.29
C ALA A 115 -3.13 -4.14 -5.26
N MET A 116 -2.11 -3.39 -5.69
CA MET A 116 -1.33 -2.53 -4.80
C MET A 116 -2.23 -1.49 -4.13
N ARG A 117 -3.09 -0.87 -4.92
CA ARG A 117 -4.04 0.11 -4.41
C ARG A 117 -5.00 -0.52 -3.41
N LYS A 118 -5.54 -1.68 -3.77
CA LYS A 118 -6.47 -2.40 -2.90
C LYS A 118 -5.81 -2.81 -1.59
N LEU A 119 -4.59 -3.30 -1.68
CA LEU A 119 -3.83 -3.70 -0.51
C LEU A 119 -3.55 -2.53 0.42
N LEU A 120 -3.12 -1.40 -0.15
CA LEU A 120 -2.82 -0.20 0.64
C LEU A 120 -4.08 0.33 1.34
N ILE A 121 -5.21 0.36 0.65
CA ILE A 121 -6.47 0.80 1.22
C ILE A 121 -6.92 -0.14 2.34
N HIS A 122 -6.71 -1.43 2.15
CA HIS A 122 -7.04 -2.43 3.17
C HIS A 122 -6.20 -2.22 4.43
N LEU A 123 -4.91 -1.97 4.26
CA LEU A 123 -4.03 -1.69 5.39
C LEU A 123 -4.48 -0.43 6.14
N GLN A 124 -4.82 0.61 5.40
CA GLN A 124 -5.33 1.84 6.00
C GLN A 124 -6.60 1.58 6.80
N SER A 125 -7.51 0.80 6.25
CA SER A 125 -8.76 0.48 6.92
C SER A 125 -8.53 -0.27 8.22
N LEU A 126 -7.61 -1.24 8.21
CA LEU A 126 -7.28 -2.00 9.40
C LEU A 126 -6.69 -1.11 10.49
N LEU A 127 -5.79 -0.21 10.12
CA LEU A 127 -5.16 0.68 11.07
C LEU A 127 -6.14 1.67 11.66
N LYS A 128 -7.03 2.22 10.84
CA LYS A 128 -8.06 3.15 11.31
C LYS A 128 -9.02 2.46 12.26
N LYS A 129 -9.41 1.23 11.96
CA LYS A 129 -10.30 0.47 12.81
C LYS A 129 -9.67 0.22 14.18
N GLN A 130 -8.42 -0.18 14.18
CA GLN A 130 -7.69 -0.45 15.42
C GLN A 130 -7.52 0.83 16.24
N GLU A 131 -7.24 1.93 15.59
CA GLU A 131 -7.10 3.23 16.26
C GLU A 131 -8.40 3.61 16.98
N LEU A 132 -9.54 3.39 16.35
CA LEU A 132 -10.83 3.65 16.96
C LEU A 132 -11.09 2.73 18.16
N GLU A 133 -10.70 1.48 18.07
CA GLU A 133 -10.87 0.52 19.15
C GLU A 133 -10.00 0.87 20.36
N LEU A 134 -8.83 1.45 20.11
CA LEU A 134 -7.91 1.85 21.18
C LEU A 134 -8.28 3.19 21.82
N ALA A 135 -9.08 3.97 21.14
CA ALA A 135 -9.57 5.23 21.68
C ALA A 135 -10.72 4.96 22.64
#